data_aec3c86c9736e7e727e59a792daaa0f7
#
_entry.id   aec3c86c9736e7e727e59a792daaa0f7
#
_cell.length_a   1.000
_cell.length_b   1.000
_cell.length_c   1.000
_cell.angle_alpha   90.00
_cell.angle_beta   90.00
_cell.angle_gamma   90.00
#
_symmetry.space_group_name_H-M   'P 1'
#
loop_
_entity.id
_entity.type
_entity.pdbx_description
1 polymer ?
#
loop_
_entity_poly.entity_id
_entity_poly.type
_entity_poly.pdbx_seq_one_letter_code
_entity_poly.pdbx_strand_id
1 'polypeptide(L)'
;MNYYALFYEVVDDFVARRVPFRQEHLRLANEALERGEIVFAGALAEPADRALIVFRAADKSKVEAFARKDPYVMNGLVKKWEVRPWNVVVGNEQPASTASFAPPTGAILRRWSARTTEAQLPKYLEHFSKNVLPALRGVHGYLGATVSLRHDENEVENVVETTWRSLDSIRAFAGSDLEAAVVAPEAAALLTSFDRRARHSEIVLTDRV
;
A
#
# COMPACT_ATOMS: atom_id res chain seq x y z
N MET A 1 -14.78 2.41 -8.37
CA MET A 1 -13.79 3.04 -9.27
C MET A 1 -13.54 2.09 -10.43
N ASN A 2 -13.34 2.61 -11.64
CA ASN A 2 -13.14 1.82 -12.85
C ASN A 2 -11.68 1.89 -13.28
N TYR A 3 -11.22 0.87 -14.01
CA TYR A 3 -9.90 0.90 -14.61
C TYR A 3 -9.94 1.50 -16.00
N TYR A 4 -8.90 2.24 -16.34
CA TYR A 4 -8.70 2.85 -17.67
C TYR A 4 -7.26 2.64 -18.11
N ALA A 5 -7.07 2.31 -19.38
CA ALA A 5 -5.78 2.27 -20.02
C ALA A 5 -5.60 3.54 -20.87
N LEU A 6 -4.58 4.33 -20.55
CA LEU A 6 -4.14 5.46 -21.34
C LEU A 6 -2.93 5.02 -22.16
N PHE A 7 -3.10 5.03 -23.47
CA PHE A 7 -2.05 4.71 -24.43
C PHE A 7 -1.46 6.01 -25.01
N TYR A 8 -0.14 6.06 -25.10
CA TYR A 8 0.59 7.08 -25.84
C TYR A 8 1.28 6.44 -27.04
N GLU A 9 1.18 7.06 -28.20
CA GLU A 9 2.02 6.83 -29.36
C GLU A 9 2.97 8.02 -29.48
N VAL A 10 4.27 7.77 -29.44
CA VAL A 10 5.27 8.81 -29.31
C VAL A 10 6.04 9.05 -30.63
N VAL A 11 6.76 10.15 -30.69
CA VAL A 11 7.61 10.49 -31.85
C VAL A 11 8.82 9.55 -31.91
N ASP A 12 9.40 9.40 -33.12
CA ASP A 12 10.45 8.40 -33.36
C ASP A 12 11.73 8.64 -32.57
N ASP A 13 12.07 9.89 -32.26
CA ASP A 13 13.22 10.31 -31.47
C ASP A 13 12.86 10.66 -30.02
N PHE A 14 11.77 10.05 -29.49
CA PHE A 14 11.16 10.34 -28.20
C PHE A 14 12.19 10.29 -27.04
N VAL A 15 13.05 9.29 -27.00
CA VAL A 15 14.00 9.10 -25.90
C VAL A 15 14.96 10.29 -25.78
N ALA A 16 15.43 10.83 -26.89
CA ALA A 16 16.29 12.02 -26.91
C ALA A 16 15.51 13.30 -26.58
N ARG A 17 14.33 13.48 -27.19
CA ARG A 17 13.53 14.70 -27.06
C ARG A 17 12.84 14.86 -25.73
N ARG A 18 12.56 13.79 -25.01
CA ARG A 18 11.89 13.84 -23.70
C ARG A 18 12.76 14.38 -22.55
N VAL A 19 14.09 14.44 -22.72
CA VAL A 19 15.05 14.79 -21.66
C VAL A 19 14.66 16.09 -20.93
N PRO A 20 14.34 17.21 -21.59
CA PRO A 20 13.99 18.46 -20.92
C PRO A 20 12.66 18.39 -20.14
N PHE A 21 11.76 17.50 -20.53
CA PHE A 21 10.40 17.42 -19.99
C PHE A 21 10.22 16.26 -19.00
N ARG A 22 11.23 15.38 -18.89
CA ARG A 22 11.14 14.13 -18.14
C ARG A 22 10.85 14.35 -16.66
N GLN A 23 11.52 15.30 -16.04
CA GLN A 23 11.38 15.58 -14.61
C GLN A 23 9.95 15.99 -14.28
N GLU A 24 9.39 16.90 -15.04
CA GLU A 24 8.03 17.40 -14.82
C GLU A 24 6.96 16.34 -15.13
N HIS A 25 7.16 15.55 -16.21
CA HIS A 25 6.30 14.39 -16.50
C HIS A 25 6.28 13.39 -15.34
N LEU A 26 7.45 13.03 -14.81
CA LEU A 26 7.54 12.09 -13.68
C LEU A 26 6.94 12.69 -12.40
N ARG A 27 7.09 14.00 -12.17
CA ARG A 27 6.45 14.67 -11.04
C ARG A 27 4.92 14.55 -11.14
N LEU A 28 4.34 14.87 -12.29
CA LEU A 28 2.90 14.75 -12.53
C LEU A 28 2.40 13.31 -12.35
N ALA A 29 3.15 12.32 -12.85
CA ALA A 29 2.81 10.91 -12.72
C ALA A 29 2.90 10.43 -11.25
N ASN A 30 3.95 10.81 -10.51
CA ASN A 30 4.13 10.45 -9.12
C ASN A 30 3.04 11.07 -8.22
N GLU A 31 2.66 12.32 -8.44
CA GLU A 31 1.53 12.91 -7.72
C GLU A 31 0.22 12.16 -7.94
N ALA A 32 -0.04 11.71 -9.16
CA ALA A 32 -1.21 10.88 -9.46
C ALA A 32 -1.10 9.47 -8.86
N LEU A 33 0.10 8.90 -8.78
CA LEU A 33 0.36 7.64 -8.07
C LEU A 33 0.11 7.79 -6.56
N GLU A 34 0.60 8.86 -5.94
CA GLU A 34 0.38 9.16 -4.51
C GLU A 34 -1.10 9.32 -4.16
N ARG A 35 -1.91 9.89 -5.08
CA ARG A 35 -3.36 9.95 -4.95
C ARG A 35 -4.07 8.62 -5.21
N GLY A 36 -3.33 7.57 -5.61
CA GLY A 36 -3.88 6.26 -5.95
C GLY A 36 -4.66 6.23 -7.28
N GLU A 37 -4.45 7.24 -8.13
CA GLU A 37 -5.07 7.34 -9.46
C GLU A 37 -4.32 6.52 -10.51
N ILE A 38 -2.98 6.49 -10.47
CA ILE A 38 -2.16 5.62 -11.31
C ILE A 38 -1.87 4.31 -10.58
N VAL A 39 -1.97 3.20 -11.31
CA VAL A 39 -1.62 1.85 -10.83
C VAL A 39 -0.27 1.42 -11.39
N PHE A 40 -0.07 1.59 -12.69
CA PHE A 40 1.18 1.32 -13.40
C PHE A 40 1.40 2.34 -14.50
N ALA A 41 2.65 2.70 -14.75
CA ALA A 41 3.03 3.56 -15.88
C ALA A 41 4.39 3.13 -16.43
N GLY A 42 4.51 3.06 -17.77
CA GLY A 42 5.76 2.70 -18.39
C GLY A 42 5.74 2.84 -19.91
N ALA A 43 6.93 2.97 -20.50
CA ALA A 43 7.12 2.87 -21.93
C ALA A 43 7.22 1.39 -22.33
N LEU A 44 6.67 1.06 -23.49
CA LEU A 44 6.96 -0.22 -24.12
C LEU A 44 8.40 -0.19 -24.66
N ALA A 45 9.08 -1.32 -24.59
CA ALA A 45 10.45 -1.46 -25.07
C ALA A 45 10.47 -2.25 -26.39
N GLU A 46 11.47 -1.97 -27.20
CA GLU A 46 11.81 -2.73 -28.41
C GLU A 46 10.68 -2.89 -29.45
N PRO A 47 10.22 -1.76 -30.07
CA PRO A 47 10.74 -0.40 -29.97
C PRO A 47 10.07 0.42 -28.86
N ALA A 48 10.74 1.50 -28.43
CA ALA A 48 10.21 2.45 -27.46
C ALA A 48 9.31 3.51 -28.16
N ASP A 49 8.26 3.06 -28.83
CA ASP A 49 7.34 3.83 -29.67
C ASP A 49 6.01 4.16 -28.99
N ARG A 50 5.73 3.50 -27.87
CA ARG A 50 4.47 3.64 -27.12
C ARG A 50 4.70 3.65 -25.61
N ALA A 51 3.69 4.14 -24.88
CA ALA A 51 3.61 4.00 -23.44
C ALA A 51 2.20 3.59 -23.02
N LEU A 52 2.11 2.90 -21.89
CA LEU A 52 0.86 2.55 -21.23
C LEU A 52 0.86 3.10 -19.82
N ILE A 53 -0.23 3.76 -19.45
CA ILE A 53 -0.49 4.21 -18.08
C ILE A 53 -1.84 3.63 -17.66
N VAL A 54 -1.86 2.86 -16.60
CA VAL A 54 -3.07 2.24 -16.06
C VAL A 54 -3.58 3.11 -14.92
N PHE A 55 -4.82 3.59 -15.07
CA PHE A 55 -5.50 4.40 -14.07
C PHE A 55 -6.62 3.64 -13.38
N ARG A 56 -6.88 4.05 -12.16
CA ARG A 56 -8.07 3.74 -11.40
C ARG A 56 -8.78 5.06 -11.09
N ALA A 57 -9.87 5.35 -11.78
CA ALA A 57 -10.59 6.62 -11.69
C ALA A 57 -12.11 6.43 -11.62
N ALA A 58 -12.82 7.47 -11.20
CA ALA A 58 -14.27 7.47 -11.18
C ALA A 58 -14.84 7.45 -12.60
N ASP A 59 -14.24 8.22 -13.49
CA ASP A 59 -14.65 8.35 -14.89
C ASP A 59 -13.47 8.63 -15.82
N LYS A 60 -13.72 8.50 -17.12
CA LYS A 60 -12.74 8.70 -18.20
C LYS A 60 -12.18 10.12 -18.24
N SER A 61 -12.98 11.11 -17.89
CA SER A 61 -12.59 12.53 -18.01
C SER A 61 -11.40 12.89 -17.12
N LYS A 62 -11.25 12.21 -15.97
CA LYS A 62 -10.10 12.37 -15.06
C LYS A 62 -8.80 11.96 -15.74
N VAL A 63 -8.82 10.84 -16.45
CA VAL A 63 -7.64 10.32 -17.17
C VAL A 63 -7.31 11.20 -18.37
N GLU A 64 -8.33 11.68 -19.10
CA GLU A 64 -8.15 12.62 -20.20
C GLU A 64 -7.57 13.96 -19.71
N ALA A 65 -8.00 14.45 -18.54
CA ALA A 65 -7.46 15.66 -17.94
C ALA A 65 -5.98 15.51 -17.57
N PHE A 66 -5.57 14.33 -17.09
CA PHE A 66 -4.17 14.01 -16.86
C PHE A 66 -3.38 14.08 -18.16
N ALA A 67 -3.84 13.38 -19.22
CA ALA A 67 -3.16 13.37 -20.53
C ALA A 67 -2.96 14.77 -21.11
N ARG A 68 -3.98 15.65 -21.00
CA ARG A 68 -3.88 17.04 -21.51
C ARG A 68 -2.88 17.90 -20.75
N LYS A 69 -2.57 17.56 -19.49
CA LYS A 69 -1.59 18.28 -18.64
C LYS A 69 -0.18 17.70 -18.72
N ASP A 70 -0.03 16.54 -19.34
CA ASP A 70 1.25 15.86 -19.44
C ASP A 70 2.22 16.69 -20.30
N PRO A 71 3.41 17.06 -19.78
CA PRO A 71 4.43 17.78 -20.53
C PRO A 71 4.80 17.13 -21.86
N TYR A 72 4.75 15.81 -21.96
CA TYR A 72 5.02 15.12 -23.23
C TYR A 72 3.94 15.38 -24.28
N VAL A 73 2.67 15.44 -23.87
CA VAL A 73 1.55 15.78 -24.75
C VAL A 73 1.62 17.26 -25.13
N MET A 74 1.82 18.14 -24.14
CA MET A 74 1.87 19.59 -24.34
C MET A 74 3.00 20.03 -25.27
N ASN A 75 4.11 19.30 -25.31
CA ASN A 75 5.30 19.62 -26.11
C ASN A 75 5.40 18.77 -27.40
N GLY A 76 4.33 18.09 -27.82
CA GLY A 76 4.26 17.37 -29.08
C GLY A 76 5.17 16.15 -29.18
N LEU A 77 5.54 15.53 -28.04
CA LEU A 77 6.26 14.27 -28.01
C LEU A 77 5.33 13.07 -28.14
N VAL A 78 4.04 13.28 -27.87
CA VAL A 78 2.98 12.28 -28.07
C VAL A 78 2.24 12.63 -29.34
N LYS A 79 2.34 11.78 -30.38
CA LYS A 79 1.64 11.93 -31.67
C LYS A 79 0.13 11.73 -31.50
N LYS A 80 -0.23 10.77 -30.67
CA LYS A 80 -1.61 10.38 -30.41
C LYS A 80 -1.72 9.80 -29.01
N TRP A 81 -2.84 10.06 -28.34
CA TRP A 81 -3.19 9.37 -27.11
C TRP A 81 -4.65 8.92 -27.13
N GLU A 82 -4.93 7.85 -26.42
CA GLU A 82 -6.26 7.26 -26.32
C GLU A 82 -6.48 6.74 -24.88
N VAL A 83 -7.67 7.03 -24.33
CA VAL A 83 -8.13 6.45 -23.05
C VAL A 83 -9.21 5.43 -23.34
N ARG A 84 -9.03 4.21 -22.85
CA ARG A 84 -10.03 3.14 -22.97
C ARG A 84 -10.43 2.61 -21.60
N PRO A 85 -11.73 2.37 -21.36
CA PRO A 85 -12.15 1.55 -20.21
C PRO A 85 -11.49 0.18 -20.30
N TRP A 86 -11.00 -0.32 -19.18
CA TRP A 86 -10.37 -1.64 -19.12
C TRP A 86 -11.12 -2.56 -18.15
N ASN A 87 -11.71 -3.63 -18.69
CA ASN A 87 -12.31 -4.67 -17.89
C ASN A 87 -11.24 -5.64 -17.41
N VAL A 88 -10.76 -5.43 -16.19
CA VAL A 88 -9.77 -6.31 -15.55
C VAL A 88 -10.49 -7.61 -15.16
N VAL A 89 -10.08 -8.73 -15.77
CA VAL A 89 -10.64 -10.08 -15.47
C VAL A 89 -9.70 -10.92 -14.62
N VAL A 90 -8.41 -10.57 -14.58
CA VAL A 90 -7.39 -11.17 -13.72
C VAL A 90 -6.45 -10.05 -13.29
N GLY A 91 -6.18 -9.96 -12.02
CA GLY A 91 -5.29 -8.96 -11.44
C GLY A 91 -5.32 -9.04 -9.92
N ASN A 92 -4.24 -8.67 -9.28
CA ASN A 92 -4.28 -8.44 -7.84
C ASN A 92 -5.01 -7.10 -7.61
N GLU A 93 -6.30 -7.16 -7.39
CA GLU A 93 -7.00 -6.06 -6.73
C GLU A 93 -6.49 -5.99 -5.28
N GLN A 94 -5.31 -5.45 -5.11
CA GLN A 94 -5.02 -4.88 -3.81
C GLN A 94 -5.89 -3.63 -3.70
N PRO A 95 -6.78 -3.54 -2.71
CA PRO A 95 -7.43 -2.28 -2.43
C PRO A 95 -6.32 -1.24 -2.31
N ALA A 96 -6.58 -0.02 -2.78
CA ALA A 96 -5.62 1.07 -2.80
C ALA A 96 -5.04 1.32 -1.40
N SER A 97 -4.01 0.58 -1.08
CA SER A 97 -3.22 0.66 0.14
C SER A 97 -1.84 0.04 -0.09
N THR A 98 -1.25 0.33 -1.25
CA THR A 98 0.20 0.30 -1.41
C THR A 98 0.67 1.62 -1.99
N ALA A 99 0.19 2.71 -1.44
CA ALA A 99 1.08 3.82 -1.17
C ALA A 99 2.24 3.17 -0.40
N SER A 100 3.45 3.33 -0.89
CA SER A 100 4.70 2.95 -0.23
C SER A 100 4.49 3.06 1.28
N PHE A 101 4.43 1.91 1.99
CA PHE A 101 4.16 1.89 3.41
C PHE A 101 5.45 2.26 4.15
N ALA A 102 5.92 3.48 3.91
CA ALA A 102 6.72 4.17 4.88
C ALA A 102 5.73 4.82 5.82
N PRO A 103 5.60 4.36 7.06
CA PRO A 103 4.81 5.09 8.02
C PRO A 103 5.34 6.52 8.06
N PRO A 104 4.48 7.54 8.08
CA PRO A 104 4.92 8.92 8.15
C PRO A 104 5.74 9.10 9.43
N THR A 105 6.77 9.95 9.38
CA THR A 105 7.51 10.38 10.58
C THR A 105 6.49 10.87 11.61
N GLY A 106 6.65 10.43 12.87
CA GLY A 106 5.68 10.67 13.93
C GLY A 106 4.54 9.65 14.03
N ALA A 107 4.49 8.65 13.14
CA ALA A 107 3.58 7.52 13.33
C ALA A 107 4.00 6.67 14.54
N ILE A 108 3.03 6.02 15.14
CA ILE A 108 3.24 5.19 16.33
C ILE A 108 3.26 3.72 15.93
N LEU A 109 4.34 3.04 16.28
CA LEU A 109 4.45 1.59 16.23
C LEU A 109 3.94 1.02 17.56
N ARG A 110 2.96 0.11 17.50
CA ARG A 110 2.47 -0.65 18.64
C ARG A 110 2.91 -2.10 18.48
N ARG A 111 3.78 -2.55 19.37
CA ARG A 111 4.35 -3.90 19.37
C ARG A 111 3.75 -4.74 20.50
N TRP A 112 3.37 -5.98 20.17
CA TRP A 112 2.87 -6.98 21.09
C TRP A 112 3.43 -8.35 20.72
N SER A 113 3.72 -9.19 21.73
CA SER A 113 4.29 -10.52 21.52
C SER A 113 3.45 -11.60 22.16
N ALA A 114 3.44 -12.78 21.54
CA ALA A 114 2.80 -13.98 22.05
C ALA A 114 3.58 -15.22 21.61
N ARG A 115 3.28 -16.35 22.27
CA ARG A 115 3.85 -17.65 21.92
C ARG A 115 2.75 -18.63 21.57
N THR A 116 3.06 -19.52 20.66
CA THR A 116 2.19 -20.61 20.21
C THR A 116 3.02 -21.84 19.87
N THR A 117 2.40 -22.97 19.67
CA THR A 117 3.08 -24.16 19.16
C THR A 117 3.10 -24.16 17.63
N GLU A 118 4.04 -24.88 17.01
CA GLU A 118 4.07 -25.11 15.57
C GLU A 118 2.73 -25.65 15.02
N ALA A 119 2.07 -26.52 15.79
CA ALA A 119 0.78 -27.11 15.41
C ALA A 119 -0.39 -26.11 15.42
N GLN A 120 -0.34 -25.08 16.27
CA GLN A 120 -1.40 -24.06 16.38
C GLN A 120 -1.13 -22.83 15.52
N LEU A 121 0.12 -22.59 15.13
CA LEU A 121 0.53 -21.41 14.36
C LEU A 121 -0.31 -21.19 13.09
N PRO A 122 -0.59 -22.18 12.22
CA PRO A 122 -1.40 -21.97 11.04
C PRO A 122 -2.81 -21.45 11.35
N LYS A 123 -3.44 -21.99 12.42
CA LYS A 123 -4.78 -21.55 12.85
C LYS A 123 -4.75 -20.15 13.43
N TYR A 124 -3.69 -19.79 14.17
CA TYR A 124 -3.52 -18.45 14.68
C TYR A 124 -3.35 -17.44 13.55
N LEU A 125 -2.51 -17.71 12.54
CA LEU A 125 -2.33 -16.83 11.39
C LEU A 125 -3.60 -16.70 10.56
N GLU A 126 -4.37 -17.78 10.41
CA GLU A 126 -5.67 -17.75 9.74
C GLU A 126 -6.65 -16.86 10.51
N HIS A 127 -6.76 -17.02 11.85
CA HIS A 127 -7.59 -16.17 12.70
C HIS A 127 -7.17 -14.70 12.58
N PHE A 128 -5.87 -14.43 12.66
CA PHE A 128 -5.34 -13.07 12.55
C PHE A 128 -5.71 -12.42 11.21
N SER A 129 -5.53 -13.15 10.10
CA SER A 129 -5.79 -12.63 8.76
C SER A 129 -7.29 -12.45 8.47
N LYS A 130 -8.15 -13.36 8.95
CA LYS A 130 -9.58 -13.34 8.65
C LYS A 130 -10.41 -12.49 9.61
N ASN A 131 -9.98 -12.33 10.86
CA ASN A 131 -10.76 -11.66 11.89
C ASN A 131 -10.09 -10.38 12.40
N VAL A 132 -8.78 -10.43 12.72
CA VAL A 132 -8.09 -9.29 13.33
C VAL A 132 -7.77 -8.21 12.30
N LEU A 133 -7.16 -8.56 11.17
CA LEU A 133 -6.81 -7.58 10.13
C LEU A 133 -8.02 -6.81 9.58
N PRO A 134 -9.17 -7.43 9.27
CA PRO A 134 -10.36 -6.68 8.84
C PRO A 134 -10.86 -5.70 9.90
N ALA A 135 -10.87 -6.11 11.18
CA ALA A 135 -11.25 -5.24 12.28
C ALA A 135 -10.30 -4.02 12.42
N LEU A 136 -8.99 -4.26 12.36
CA LEU A 136 -7.98 -3.19 12.39
C LEU A 136 -8.13 -2.20 11.24
N ARG A 137 -8.41 -2.68 10.02
CA ARG A 137 -8.64 -1.84 8.83
C ARG A 137 -9.84 -0.92 8.96
N GLY A 138 -10.82 -1.29 9.79
CA GLY A 138 -11.98 -0.45 10.11
C GLY A 138 -11.69 0.69 11.07
N VAL A 139 -10.54 0.69 11.76
CA VAL A 139 -10.20 1.72 12.74
C VAL A 139 -9.52 2.91 12.04
N HIS A 140 -10.07 4.10 12.24
CA HIS A 140 -9.49 5.33 11.68
C HIS A 140 -8.06 5.56 12.20
N GLY A 141 -7.12 5.80 11.28
CA GLY A 141 -5.72 6.03 11.60
C GLY A 141 -4.87 4.76 11.75
N TYR A 142 -5.44 3.56 11.54
CA TYR A 142 -4.65 2.35 11.32
C TYR A 142 -3.89 2.47 9.98
N LEU A 143 -2.59 2.18 10.01
CA LEU A 143 -1.72 2.29 8.84
C LEU A 143 -1.21 0.94 8.33
N GLY A 144 -1.17 -0.11 9.17
CA GLY A 144 -0.76 -1.44 8.75
C GLY A 144 -0.27 -2.31 9.89
N ALA A 145 0.00 -3.58 9.56
CA ALA A 145 0.56 -4.55 10.48
C ALA A 145 1.64 -5.42 9.84
N THR A 146 2.59 -5.82 10.65
CA THR A 146 3.57 -6.86 10.35
C THR A 146 3.49 -7.93 11.44
N VAL A 147 3.50 -9.18 11.04
CA VAL A 147 3.66 -10.32 11.95
C VAL A 147 4.99 -10.98 11.62
N SER A 148 5.89 -11.03 12.58
CA SER A 148 7.18 -11.71 12.48
C SER A 148 7.23 -12.90 13.43
N LEU A 149 7.90 -13.95 12.99
CA LEU A 149 7.98 -15.22 13.72
C LEU A 149 9.44 -15.50 14.09
N ARG A 150 9.66 -16.00 15.31
CA ARG A 150 10.90 -16.61 15.74
C ARG A 150 10.61 -18.03 16.20
N HIS A 151 11.21 -18.99 15.56
CA HIS A 151 11.09 -20.41 15.89
C HIS A 151 12.11 -20.76 16.96
N ASP A 152 11.66 -21.25 18.11
CA ASP A 152 12.44 -21.84 19.18
C ASP A 152 12.20 -23.37 19.17
N GLU A 153 12.93 -24.15 19.98
CA GLU A 153 12.89 -25.64 19.94
C GLU A 153 11.48 -26.23 20.08
N ASN A 154 10.61 -25.62 20.88
CA ASN A 154 9.27 -26.17 21.18
C ASN A 154 8.12 -25.19 20.94
N GLU A 155 8.40 -23.94 20.68
CA GLU A 155 7.41 -22.88 20.52
C GLU A 155 7.80 -21.90 19.44
N VAL A 156 6.81 -21.18 18.92
CA VAL A 156 7.01 -20.06 18.00
C VAL A 156 6.61 -18.79 18.72
N GLU A 157 7.55 -17.87 18.86
CA GLU A 157 7.22 -16.50 19.24
C GLU A 157 6.70 -15.74 18.01
N ASN A 158 5.52 -15.17 18.13
CA ASN A 158 4.99 -14.26 17.16
C ASN A 158 4.99 -12.84 17.71
N VAL A 159 5.52 -11.90 16.92
CA VAL A 159 5.54 -10.48 17.24
C VAL A 159 4.62 -9.77 16.27
N VAL A 160 3.58 -9.14 16.79
CA VAL A 160 2.65 -8.34 16.02
C VAL A 160 3.01 -6.87 16.20
N GLU A 161 3.37 -6.22 15.11
CA GLU A 161 3.63 -4.78 15.04
C GLU A 161 2.55 -4.12 14.21
N THR A 162 1.80 -3.21 14.80
CA THR A 162 0.79 -2.41 14.13
C THR A 162 1.22 -0.95 14.10
N THR A 163 1.03 -0.29 12.97
CA THR A 163 1.41 1.11 12.78
C THR A 163 0.16 1.99 12.75
N TRP A 164 0.24 3.12 13.41
CA TRP A 164 -0.88 4.02 13.66
C TRP A 164 -0.50 5.47 13.43
N ARG A 165 -1.46 6.27 13.00
CA ARG A 165 -1.27 7.70 12.75
C ARG A 165 -0.99 8.47 14.04
N SER A 166 -1.58 8.06 15.18
CA SER A 166 -1.47 8.73 16.48
C SER A 166 -1.86 7.81 17.62
N LEU A 167 -1.57 8.21 18.86
CA LEU A 167 -2.04 7.53 20.07
C LEU A 167 -3.58 7.55 20.18
N ASP A 168 -4.25 8.59 19.68
CA ASP A 168 -5.72 8.64 19.69
C ASP A 168 -6.34 7.59 18.76
N SER A 169 -5.67 7.27 17.66
CA SER A 169 -6.09 6.15 16.80
C SER A 169 -5.97 4.80 17.52
N ILE A 170 -4.93 4.63 18.34
CA ILE A 170 -4.77 3.44 19.20
C ILE A 170 -5.85 3.41 20.28
N ARG A 171 -6.26 4.54 20.83
CA ARG A 171 -7.33 4.64 21.83
C ARG A 171 -8.67 4.12 21.28
N ALA A 172 -8.96 4.38 20.02
CA ALA A 172 -10.14 3.85 19.34
C ALA A 172 -10.13 2.31 19.22
N PHE A 173 -8.94 1.69 19.21
CA PHE A 173 -8.74 0.25 19.15
C PHE A 173 -8.64 -0.40 20.52
N ALA A 174 -7.77 0.12 21.41
CA ALA A 174 -7.40 -0.49 22.69
C ALA A 174 -8.21 0.03 23.88
N GLY A 175 -8.99 1.09 23.70
CA GLY A 175 -9.75 1.73 24.78
C GLY A 175 -8.92 2.73 25.60
N SER A 176 -9.30 2.97 26.85
CA SER A 176 -8.65 3.95 27.73
C SER A 176 -7.23 3.59 28.13
N ASP A 177 -6.93 2.31 28.33
CA ASP A 177 -5.57 1.81 28.55
C ASP A 177 -4.94 1.42 27.21
N LEU A 178 -4.17 2.34 26.65
CA LEU A 178 -3.54 2.16 25.33
C LEU A 178 -2.59 0.95 25.27
N GLU A 179 -2.00 0.57 26.38
CA GLU A 179 -1.05 -0.53 26.45
C GLU A 179 -1.73 -1.88 26.72
N ALA A 180 -3.01 -1.91 27.08
CA ALA A 180 -3.70 -3.17 27.28
C ALA A 180 -3.66 -4.03 26.02
N ALA A 181 -3.33 -5.31 26.18
CA ALA A 181 -3.41 -6.26 25.06
C ALA A 181 -4.88 -6.50 24.68
N VAL A 182 -5.18 -6.39 23.39
CA VAL A 182 -6.51 -6.71 22.85
C VAL A 182 -6.44 -8.10 22.22
N VAL A 183 -6.82 -9.10 22.99
CA VAL A 183 -6.77 -10.51 22.58
C VAL A 183 -8.15 -11.12 22.73
N ALA A 184 -8.74 -11.52 21.61
CA ALA A 184 -10.02 -12.22 21.62
C ALA A 184 -9.89 -13.62 22.26
N PRO A 185 -10.92 -14.15 22.94
CA PRO A 185 -10.86 -15.48 23.55
C PRO A 185 -10.44 -16.58 22.59
N GLU A 186 -10.89 -16.52 21.34
CA GLU A 186 -10.56 -17.48 20.27
C GLU A 186 -9.06 -17.43 19.92
N ALA A 187 -8.48 -16.23 19.88
CA ALA A 187 -7.04 -16.07 19.68
C ALA A 187 -6.25 -16.58 20.90
N ALA A 188 -6.69 -16.24 22.11
CA ALA A 188 -6.05 -16.67 23.34
C ALA A 188 -5.98 -18.21 23.49
N ALA A 189 -7.01 -18.93 23.01
CA ALA A 189 -7.04 -20.40 23.01
C ALA A 189 -6.00 -21.05 22.06
N LEU A 190 -5.43 -20.28 21.12
CA LEU A 190 -4.40 -20.73 20.17
C LEU A 190 -2.98 -20.38 20.64
N LEU A 191 -2.85 -19.67 21.77
CA LEU A 191 -1.58 -19.19 22.31
C LEU A 191 -1.22 -19.97 23.58
N THR A 192 0.06 -20.26 23.76
CA THR A 192 0.60 -20.83 25.01
C THR A 192 0.85 -19.75 26.06
N SER A 193 1.22 -18.56 25.60
CA SER A 193 1.38 -17.37 26.43
C SER A 193 1.31 -16.10 25.58
N PHE A 194 1.07 -14.97 26.22
CA PHE A 194 1.11 -13.67 25.55
C PHE A 194 1.36 -12.53 26.53
N ASP A 195 1.93 -11.44 26.02
CA ASP A 195 2.13 -10.21 26.78
C ASP A 195 0.77 -9.57 27.10
N ARG A 196 0.55 -9.24 28.37
CA ARG A 196 -0.67 -8.51 28.78
C ARG A 196 -0.65 -7.04 28.37
N ARG A 197 0.52 -6.52 28.00
CA ARG A 197 0.72 -5.13 27.59
C ARG A 197 1.47 -5.07 26.28
N ALA A 198 1.06 -4.15 25.42
CA ALA A 198 1.80 -3.76 24.23
C ALA A 198 2.71 -2.57 24.55
N ARG A 199 3.74 -2.38 23.75
CA ARG A 199 4.66 -1.25 23.83
C ARG A 199 4.45 -0.32 22.64
N HIS A 200 4.62 0.99 22.87
CA HIS A 200 4.54 2.00 21.84
C HIS A 200 5.90 2.64 21.60
N SER A 201 6.21 2.92 20.33
CA SER A 201 7.41 3.65 19.91
C SER A 201 7.03 4.61 18.80
N GLU A 202 7.59 5.80 18.82
CA GLU A 202 7.45 6.73 17.71
C GLU A 202 8.42 6.36 16.59
N ILE A 203 7.96 6.38 15.36
CA ILE A 203 8.78 6.16 14.16
C ILE A 203 9.43 7.48 13.78
N VAL A 204 10.72 7.60 14.05
CA VAL A 204 11.51 8.82 13.78
C VAL A 204 12.25 8.78 12.45
N LEU A 205 12.50 7.59 11.92
CA LEU A 205 13.19 7.38 10.64
C LEU A 205 12.71 6.08 9.99
N THR A 206 12.48 6.11 8.70
CA THR A 206 12.27 4.92 7.86
C THR A 206 13.13 5.06 6.62
N ASP A 207 14.05 4.12 6.40
CA ASP A 207 14.84 4.00 5.18
C ASP A 207 14.32 2.84 4.34
N ARG A 208 14.29 3.02 3.03
CA ARG A 208 13.92 1.99 2.06
C ARG A 208 14.81 2.11 0.83
N VAL A 209 15.33 0.99 0.42
CA VAL A 209 16.12 0.80 -0.80
C VAL A 209 15.20 0.33 -1.93
#